data_72d5fcb3c89f3010c09180644fd90d39
#
_entry.id   72d5fcb3c89f3010c09180644fd90d39
#
_cell.length_a   1.000
_cell.length_b   1.000
_cell.length_c   1.000
_cell.angle_alpha   90.00
_cell.angle_beta   90.00
_cell.angle_gamma   90.00
#
_symmetry.space_group_name_H-M   'P 1'
#
loop_
_entity.id
_entity.type
_entity.pdbx_description
1 polymer ?
#
loop_
_entity_poly.entity_id
_entity_poly.type
_entity_poly.pdbx_seq_one_letter_code
_entity_poly.pdbx_strand_id
1 'polypeptide(L)'
;MDHDSRRCGDSRAPRRRESASRRARVDGVGASRTMAIKDKIFKAAKGFRGRAKSCVKIARNRVEKAWQYQYRDRRNKKRDWRALWITRINAATREHGVRYNEFISSLAAENVCVDRKILAELAVNEPKSFKALVDRVRYMRGMD
;
A
#
# COMPACT_ATOMS: atom_id res chain seq x y z
N MET A 1 7.94 44.04 -11.83
CA MET A 1 7.75 43.14 -10.65
C MET A 1 7.86 41.73 -11.18
N ASP A 2 9.03 41.19 -11.01
CA ASP A 2 9.58 40.11 -11.84
C ASP A 2 9.16 38.73 -11.37
N HIS A 3 8.51 37.98 -12.30
CA HIS A 3 8.26 36.55 -12.16
C HIS A 3 9.51 35.78 -12.57
N ASP A 4 10.35 35.42 -11.61
CA ASP A 4 11.48 34.50 -11.83
C ASP A 4 10.99 33.03 -11.80
N SER A 5 10.73 32.50 -13.00
CA SER A 5 10.40 31.09 -13.22
C SER A 5 11.68 30.28 -13.36
N ARG A 6 12.22 29.75 -12.26
CA ARG A 6 13.37 28.81 -12.31
C ARG A 6 12.94 27.46 -12.85
N ARG A 7 13.29 27.21 -14.09
CA ARG A 7 13.25 25.89 -14.73
C ARG A 7 14.27 24.96 -14.06
N CYS A 8 13.78 23.87 -13.52
CA CYS A 8 14.61 22.76 -13.08
C CYS A 8 15.24 22.07 -14.28
N GLY A 9 16.57 22.08 -14.36
CA GLY A 9 17.33 21.53 -15.46
C GLY A 9 17.27 20.02 -15.56
N ASP A 10 16.98 19.55 -16.78
CA ASP A 10 16.98 18.15 -17.19
C ASP A 10 18.43 17.66 -17.38
N SER A 11 18.98 16.99 -16.38
CA SER A 11 20.29 16.34 -16.47
C SER A 11 20.15 14.88 -16.87
N ARG A 12 19.91 14.63 -18.16
CA ARG A 12 20.06 13.30 -18.76
C ARG A 12 21.53 12.93 -18.88
N ALA A 13 21.99 12.04 -18.02
CA ALA A 13 23.30 11.39 -18.16
C ALA A 13 23.32 10.48 -19.41
N PRO A 14 24.44 10.43 -20.17
CA PRO A 14 24.53 9.67 -21.41
C PRO A 14 24.59 8.16 -21.11
N ARG A 15 23.73 7.40 -21.79
CA ARG A 15 23.75 5.93 -21.76
C ARG A 15 25.05 5.45 -22.44
N ARG A 16 25.98 4.96 -21.66
CA ARG A 16 27.16 4.21 -22.14
C ARG A 16 26.68 2.93 -22.82
N ARG A 17 26.85 2.89 -24.15
CA ARG A 17 26.79 1.66 -24.93
C ARG A 17 28.07 0.87 -24.63
N GLU A 18 27.95 -0.17 -23.81
CA GLU A 18 29.01 -1.17 -23.69
C GLU A 18 28.81 -2.23 -24.76
N SER A 19 29.81 -2.27 -25.64
CA SER A 19 29.89 -3.13 -26.81
C SER A 19 30.00 -4.61 -26.47
N ALA A 20 29.36 -5.41 -27.29
CA ALA A 20 29.47 -6.85 -27.35
C ALA A 20 30.92 -7.30 -27.46
N SER A 21 31.34 -8.20 -26.58
CA SER A 21 32.28 -9.31 -26.84
C SER A 21 32.67 -9.99 -25.54
N ARG A 22 32.07 -11.13 -25.28
CA ARG A 22 32.75 -12.31 -24.68
C ARG A 22 31.74 -13.46 -24.63
N ARG A 23 31.68 -14.21 -25.73
CA ARG A 23 31.22 -15.59 -25.68
C ARG A 23 32.28 -16.39 -24.91
N ALA A 24 32.15 -16.47 -23.59
CA ALA A 24 32.90 -17.40 -22.77
C ALA A 24 32.06 -18.70 -22.70
N ARG A 25 32.71 -19.79 -23.04
CA ARG A 25 32.21 -21.18 -22.96
C ARG A 25 31.63 -21.43 -21.58
N VAL A 26 30.37 -21.83 -21.54
CA VAL A 26 29.65 -22.14 -20.30
C VAL A 26 29.39 -23.64 -20.27
N ASP A 27 30.44 -24.40 -20.07
CA ASP A 27 30.37 -25.84 -19.81
C ASP A 27 30.49 -26.03 -18.30
N GLY A 28 29.44 -26.39 -17.63
CA GLY A 28 29.41 -26.80 -16.21
C GLY A 28 28.60 -25.95 -15.22
N VAL A 29 28.16 -24.74 -15.57
CA VAL A 29 27.42 -23.84 -14.62
C VAL A 29 25.91 -24.00 -14.70
N GLY A 30 25.40 -24.69 -15.72
CA GLY A 30 23.95 -24.81 -15.99
C GLY A 30 23.19 -25.65 -14.96
N ALA A 31 23.77 -26.73 -14.48
CA ALA A 31 23.13 -27.68 -13.56
C ALA A 31 22.92 -27.10 -12.16
N SER A 32 23.93 -26.41 -11.60
CA SER A 32 23.87 -25.77 -10.28
C SER A 32 22.84 -24.63 -10.25
N ARG A 33 22.77 -23.83 -11.31
CA ARG A 33 21.85 -22.71 -11.43
C ARG A 33 20.38 -23.15 -11.54
N THR A 34 20.11 -24.24 -12.24
CA THR A 34 18.75 -24.80 -12.35
C THR A 34 18.29 -25.45 -11.04
N MET A 35 19.17 -26.08 -10.28
CA MET A 35 18.86 -26.60 -8.95
C MET A 35 18.50 -25.44 -7.98
N ALA A 36 19.29 -24.40 -7.93
CA ALA A 36 19.02 -23.22 -7.09
C ALA A 36 17.67 -22.53 -7.42
N ILE A 37 17.27 -22.53 -8.71
CA ILE A 37 15.96 -21.97 -9.12
C ILE A 37 14.81 -22.88 -8.66
N LYS A 38 14.95 -24.21 -8.77
CA LYS A 38 13.95 -25.17 -8.28
C LYS A 38 13.73 -25.02 -6.78
N ASP A 39 14.80 -24.89 -6.02
CA ASP A 39 14.73 -24.72 -4.56
C ASP A 39 14.03 -23.44 -4.15
N LYS A 40 14.28 -22.32 -4.85
CA LYS A 40 13.56 -21.06 -4.64
C LYS A 40 12.07 -21.21 -4.90
N ILE A 41 11.68 -21.91 -5.98
CA ILE A 41 10.28 -22.15 -6.32
C ILE A 41 9.61 -23.00 -5.24
N PHE A 42 10.23 -24.11 -4.82
CA PHE A 42 9.66 -24.96 -3.78
C PHE A 42 9.59 -24.26 -2.42
N LYS A 43 10.57 -23.42 -2.09
CA LYS A 43 10.53 -22.58 -0.89
C LYS A 43 9.31 -21.64 -0.91
N ALA A 44 9.04 -21.01 -2.04
CA ALA A 44 7.90 -20.11 -2.22
C ALA A 44 6.56 -20.85 -2.33
N ALA A 45 6.56 -22.11 -2.78
CA ALA A 45 5.38 -22.96 -2.91
C ALA A 45 4.99 -23.69 -1.61
N LYS A 46 5.72 -23.48 -0.50
CA LYS A 46 5.34 -24.05 0.79
C LYS A 46 3.95 -23.57 1.19
N GLY A 47 3.11 -24.50 1.64
CA GLY A 47 1.72 -24.22 2.00
C GLY A 47 0.72 -24.25 0.83
N PHE A 48 1.17 -24.42 -0.41
CA PHE A 48 0.26 -24.56 -1.55
C PHE A 48 -0.43 -25.93 -1.53
N ARG A 49 -1.66 -25.95 -2.02
CA ARG A 49 -2.50 -27.17 -2.04
C ARG A 49 -2.18 -28.08 -3.23
N GLY A 50 -2.29 -29.40 -3.01
CA GLY A 50 -2.18 -30.42 -4.03
C GLY A 50 -0.81 -30.46 -4.71
N ARG A 51 -0.77 -30.69 -6.02
CA ARG A 51 0.45 -30.83 -6.81
C ARG A 51 1.23 -29.51 -6.97
N ALA A 52 0.64 -28.37 -6.62
CA ALA A 52 1.32 -27.09 -6.68
C ALA A 52 2.50 -26.98 -5.71
N LYS A 53 2.55 -27.77 -4.64
CA LYS A 53 3.69 -27.84 -3.71
C LYS A 53 4.80 -28.80 -4.11
N SER A 54 4.51 -29.77 -4.98
CA SER A 54 5.42 -30.90 -5.28
C SER A 54 5.87 -30.99 -6.73
N CYS A 55 5.05 -30.54 -7.70
CA CYS A 55 5.41 -30.58 -9.11
C CYS A 55 6.00 -29.23 -9.55
N VAL A 56 7.29 -29.22 -9.97
CA VAL A 56 8.03 -28.00 -10.34
C VAL A 56 7.31 -27.16 -11.39
N LYS A 57 6.79 -27.77 -12.44
CA LYS A 57 6.11 -27.08 -13.55
C LYS A 57 4.86 -26.35 -13.06
N ILE A 58 4.05 -27.01 -12.23
CA ILE A 58 2.83 -26.43 -11.67
C ILE A 58 3.17 -25.41 -10.59
N ALA A 59 4.12 -25.74 -9.70
CA ALA A 59 4.58 -24.85 -8.64
C ALA A 59 5.09 -23.53 -9.21
N ARG A 60 5.90 -23.57 -10.26
CA ARG A 60 6.43 -22.36 -10.91
C ARG A 60 5.32 -21.43 -11.37
N ASN A 61 4.36 -21.93 -12.14
CA ASN A 61 3.26 -21.11 -12.65
C ASN A 61 2.44 -20.48 -11.50
N ARG A 62 2.21 -21.24 -10.43
CA ARG A 62 1.45 -20.77 -9.27
C ARG A 62 2.21 -19.73 -8.46
N VAL A 63 3.51 -19.94 -8.27
CA VAL A 63 4.40 -18.99 -7.55
C VAL A 63 4.54 -17.68 -8.34
N GLU A 64 4.78 -17.76 -9.65
CA GLU A 64 4.88 -16.56 -10.50
C GLU A 64 3.56 -15.75 -10.44
N LYS A 65 2.42 -16.43 -10.48
CA LYS A 65 1.11 -15.77 -10.34
C LYS A 65 0.90 -15.17 -8.95
N ALA A 66 1.32 -15.87 -7.91
CA ALA A 66 1.26 -15.37 -6.54
C ALA A 66 2.10 -14.08 -6.37
N TRP A 67 3.30 -14.01 -6.96
CA TRP A 67 4.11 -12.79 -6.94
C TRP A 67 3.48 -11.61 -7.68
N GLN A 68 2.82 -11.88 -8.82
CA GLN A 68 2.06 -10.85 -9.54
C GLN A 68 0.91 -10.29 -8.68
N TYR A 69 0.17 -11.18 -8.01
CA TYR A 69 -0.90 -10.77 -7.09
C TYR A 69 -0.37 -10.00 -5.88
N GLN A 70 0.74 -10.44 -5.28
CA GLN A 70 1.38 -9.72 -4.18
C GLN A 70 1.77 -8.28 -4.56
N TYR A 71 2.29 -8.08 -5.76
CA TYR A 71 2.62 -6.74 -6.26
C TYR A 71 1.36 -5.89 -6.41
N ARG A 72 0.34 -6.42 -7.08
CA ARG A 72 -0.95 -5.74 -7.25
C ARG A 72 -1.57 -5.37 -5.90
N ASP A 73 -1.60 -6.31 -4.97
CA ASP A 73 -2.29 -6.16 -3.69
C ASP A 73 -1.56 -5.20 -2.75
N ARG A 74 -0.22 -5.12 -2.84
CA ARG A 74 0.51 -4.04 -2.15
C ARG A 74 0.09 -2.64 -2.63
N ARG A 75 -0.29 -2.48 -3.89
CA ARG A 75 -0.82 -1.22 -4.42
C ARG A 75 -2.27 -0.97 -3.98
N ASN A 76 -3.09 -2.00 -4.00
CA ASN A 76 -4.50 -1.91 -3.61
C ASN A 76 -4.68 -1.72 -2.10
N LYS A 77 -3.85 -2.34 -1.29
CA LYS A 77 -3.93 -2.28 0.19
C LYS A 77 -4.13 -0.87 0.73
N LYS A 78 -3.46 0.13 0.15
CA LYS A 78 -3.59 1.54 0.58
C LYS A 78 -5.02 2.06 0.40
N ARG A 79 -5.68 1.71 -0.69
CA ARG A 79 -7.06 2.10 -0.99
C ARG A 79 -8.04 1.38 -0.07
N ASP A 80 -7.83 0.10 0.13
CA ASP A 80 -8.70 -0.75 0.95
C ASP A 80 -8.67 -0.31 2.41
N TRP A 81 -7.48 -0.06 2.95
CA TRP A 81 -7.33 0.47 4.31
C TRP A 81 -7.97 1.85 4.48
N ARG A 82 -7.78 2.74 3.49
CA ARG A 82 -8.43 4.06 3.54
C ARG A 82 -9.95 3.95 3.52
N ALA A 83 -10.51 3.08 2.70
CA ALA A 83 -11.94 2.83 2.66
C ALA A 83 -12.46 2.29 4.00
N LEU A 84 -11.73 1.34 4.61
CA LEU A 84 -12.06 0.79 5.92
C LEU A 84 -12.05 1.86 7.03
N TRP A 85 -11.04 2.73 7.06
CA TRP A 85 -10.98 3.84 8.03
C TRP A 85 -12.16 4.80 7.87
N ILE A 86 -12.49 5.16 6.64
CA ILE A 86 -13.64 6.02 6.34
C ILE A 86 -14.94 5.38 6.85
N THR A 87 -15.13 4.09 6.61
CA THR A 87 -16.31 3.36 7.09
C THR A 87 -16.41 3.37 8.61
N ARG A 88 -15.31 3.11 9.32
CA ARG A 88 -15.26 3.12 10.79
C ARG A 88 -15.56 4.49 11.37
N ILE A 89 -14.92 5.53 10.86
CA ILE A 89 -15.16 6.91 11.30
C ILE A 89 -16.61 7.31 11.01
N ASN A 90 -17.14 7.00 9.84
CA ASN A 90 -18.52 7.34 9.49
C ASN A 90 -19.55 6.64 10.40
N ALA A 91 -19.31 5.38 10.77
CA ALA A 91 -20.18 4.69 11.73
C ALA A 91 -20.17 5.39 13.09
N ALA A 92 -18.99 5.69 13.62
CA ALA A 92 -18.85 6.34 14.93
C ALA A 92 -19.38 7.79 14.95
N THR A 93 -19.18 8.57 13.90
CA THR A 93 -19.72 9.93 13.83
C THR A 93 -21.24 9.94 13.71
N ARG A 94 -21.83 8.97 12.99
CA ARG A 94 -23.30 8.83 12.87
C ARG A 94 -23.98 8.44 14.17
N GLU A 95 -23.32 7.70 15.04
CA GLU A 95 -23.80 7.42 16.40
C GLU A 95 -24.07 8.72 17.18
N HIS A 96 -23.28 9.76 16.91
CA HIS A 96 -23.43 11.09 17.51
C HIS A 96 -24.19 12.08 16.61
N GLY A 97 -24.85 11.63 15.54
CA GLY A 97 -25.67 12.46 14.66
C GLY A 97 -24.90 13.32 13.64
N VAL A 98 -23.59 13.14 13.49
CA VAL A 98 -22.74 13.90 12.56
C VAL A 98 -22.39 13.06 11.34
N ARG A 99 -22.42 13.64 10.13
CA ARG A 99 -21.99 12.97 8.91
C ARG A 99 -20.48 13.03 8.74
N TYR A 100 -19.91 12.02 8.11
CA TYR A 100 -18.46 11.94 7.87
C TYR A 100 -17.87 13.16 7.17
N ASN A 101 -18.51 13.65 6.10
CA ASN A 101 -18.03 14.83 5.36
C ASN A 101 -18.05 16.10 6.22
N GLU A 102 -19.06 16.25 7.05
CA GLU A 102 -19.17 17.36 7.99
C GLU A 102 -18.10 17.31 9.06
N PHE A 103 -17.86 16.12 9.61
CA PHE A 103 -16.83 15.90 10.61
C PHE A 103 -15.42 16.25 10.07
N ILE A 104 -15.05 15.70 8.91
CA ILE A 104 -13.73 15.94 8.32
C ILE A 104 -13.54 17.40 7.89
N SER A 105 -14.58 18.04 7.31
CA SER A 105 -14.48 19.45 6.91
C SER A 105 -14.32 20.38 8.10
N SER A 106 -15.00 20.10 9.21
CA SER A 106 -14.88 20.91 10.43
C SER A 106 -13.52 20.74 11.12
N LEU A 107 -13.00 19.50 11.18
CA LEU A 107 -11.63 19.28 11.68
C LEU A 107 -10.58 20.03 10.84
N ALA A 108 -10.76 20.05 9.52
CA ALA A 108 -9.86 20.80 8.64
C ALA A 108 -9.97 22.32 8.84
N ALA A 109 -11.17 22.85 9.07
CA ALA A 109 -11.40 24.27 9.37
C ALA A 109 -10.73 24.72 10.68
N GLU A 110 -10.68 23.83 11.66
CA GLU A 110 -10.00 24.04 12.95
C GLU A 110 -8.49 23.77 12.93
N ASN A 111 -7.93 23.43 11.77
CA ASN A 111 -6.53 23.02 11.64
C ASN A 111 -6.16 21.80 12.50
N VAL A 112 -7.12 20.93 12.81
CA VAL A 112 -6.88 19.67 13.51
C VAL A 112 -6.36 18.63 12.52
N CYS A 113 -5.03 18.50 12.44
CA CYS A 113 -4.34 17.61 11.51
C CYS A 113 -4.19 16.20 12.09
N VAL A 114 -5.29 15.47 12.24
CA VAL A 114 -5.27 14.06 12.67
C VAL A 114 -5.50 13.14 11.47
N ASP A 115 -4.65 12.10 11.34
CA ASP A 115 -4.77 11.14 10.26
C ASP A 115 -6.00 10.22 10.43
N ARG A 116 -6.59 9.82 9.31
CA ARG A 116 -7.76 8.91 9.29
C ARG A 116 -7.51 7.59 10.00
N LYS A 117 -6.27 7.09 9.96
CA LYS A 117 -5.88 5.88 10.68
C LYS A 117 -6.09 6.08 12.18
N ILE A 118 -5.56 7.15 12.73
CA ILE A 118 -5.67 7.47 14.17
C ILE A 118 -7.13 7.71 14.55
N LEU A 119 -7.89 8.48 13.75
CA LEU A 119 -9.31 8.70 13.99
C LEU A 119 -10.12 7.38 14.01
N ALA A 120 -9.81 6.46 13.10
CA ALA A 120 -10.47 5.15 13.06
C ALA A 120 -10.10 4.26 14.24
N GLU A 121 -8.87 4.35 14.75
CA GLU A 121 -8.42 3.62 15.94
C GLU A 121 -9.02 4.23 17.21
N LEU A 122 -9.09 5.55 17.34
CA LEU A 122 -9.78 6.23 18.44
C LEU A 122 -11.26 5.84 18.50
N ALA A 123 -11.93 5.81 17.34
CA ALA A 123 -13.34 5.44 17.26
C ALA A 123 -13.62 4.00 17.78
N VAL A 124 -12.66 3.07 17.63
CA VAL A 124 -12.82 1.67 18.05
C VAL A 124 -12.35 1.44 19.48
N ASN A 125 -11.17 1.97 19.82
CA ASN A 125 -10.49 1.66 21.08
C ASN A 125 -10.81 2.67 22.19
N GLU A 126 -11.06 3.92 21.83
CA GLU A 126 -11.27 5.03 22.78
C GLU A 126 -12.50 5.89 22.41
N PRO A 127 -13.73 5.34 22.53
CA PRO A 127 -14.94 6.03 22.12
C PRO A 127 -15.18 7.35 22.87
N LYS A 128 -14.73 7.46 24.12
CA LYS A 128 -14.85 8.69 24.91
C LYS A 128 -14.00 9.83 24.35
N SER A 129 -12.76 9.53 23.97
CA SER A 129 -11.84 10.50 23.34
C SER A 129 -12.36 10.91 21.95
N PHE A 130 -12.90 9.96 21.18
CA PHE A 130 -13.51 10.22 19.90
C PHE A 130 -14.76 11.10 20.01
N LYS A 131 -15.61 10.85 21.02
CA LYS A 131 -16.78 11.68 21.32
C LYS A 131 -16.40 13.12 21.60
N ALA A 132 -15.36 13.37 22.37
CA ALA A 132 -14.88 14.74 22.66
C ALA A 132 -14.54 15.52 21.36
N LEU A 133 -13.96 14.84 20.35
CA LEU A 133 -13.72 15.43 19.04
C LEU A 133 -15.02 15.71 18.28
N VAL A 134 -16.00 14.83 18.37
CA VAL A 134 -17.31 15.03 17.74
C VAL A 134 -18.07 16.17 18.42
N ASP A 135 -18.08 16.25 19.73
CA ASP A 135 -18.71 17.31 20.51
C ASP A 135 -18.10 18.68 20.16
N ARG A 136 -16.78 18.74 19.99
CA ARG A 136 -16.10 19.95 19.50
C ARG A 136 -16.61 20.38 18.13
N VAL A 137 -16.74 19.42 17.20
CA VAL A 137 -17.27 19.68 15.84
C VAL A 137 -18.73 20.13 15.89
N ARG A 138 -19.56 19.56 16.76
CA ARG A 138 -20.97 19.96 16.95
C ARG A 138 -21.07 21.40 17.46
N TYR A 139 -20.32 21.73 18.50
CA TYR A 139 -20.25 23.08 19.05
C TYR A 139 -19.91 24.13 17.99
N MET A 140 -18.94 23.86 17.14
CA MET A 140 -18.55 24.75 16.07
C MET A 140 -19.57 24.95 14.96
N ARG A 141 -20.42 23.94 14.75
CA ARG A 141 -21.50 24.01 13.78
C ARG A 141 -22.82 24.54 14.34
N GLY A 142 -22.86 24.86 15.64
CA GLY A 142 -24.10 25.24 16.31
C GLY A 142 -25.15 24.13 16.27
N MET A 143 -24.73 22.88 16.40
CA MET A 143 -25.58 21.69 16.42
C MET A 143 -25.76 21.19 17.87
N ASP A 144 -26.14 22.07 18.77
CA ASP A 144 -26.43 21.73 20.17
C ASP A 144 -27.74 20.97 20.33
#